data_ec9ed20793b1341f3dd1e22fbc580b18
#
_entry.id   ec9ed20793b1341f3dd1e22fbc580b18
#
_cell.length_a   1.000
_cell.length_b   1.000
_cell.length_c   1.000
_cell.angle_alpha   90.00
_cell.angle_beta   90.00
_cell.angle_gamma   90.00
#
_symmetry.space_group_name_H-M   'P 1'
#
loop_
_entity.id
_entity.type
_entity.pdbx_description
1 polymer ?
#
loop_
_entity_poly.entity_id
_entity_poly.type
_entity_poly.pdbx_seq_one_letter_code
_entity_poly.pdbx_strand_id
1 'polypeptide(L)'
;MIAVENNRSDKNYKALKENLKILSKSYDENGKKLKIIKIPMPSPVVIDKTRVPASYLNFFISNKTVLVPVFNVKEDKKVLKIFRKFFTKREVIAIDCSDLIWGFGAIHCMTQQEPKI
;
A
#
# COMPACT_ATOMS: atom_id res chain seq x y z
N MET A 1 2.66 0.08 -7.95
CA MET A 1 3.10 -0.62 -6.71
C MET A 1 2.23 -1.84 -6.49
N ILE A 2 2.75 -2.87 -5.83
CA ILE A 2 1.99 -4.09 -5.51
C ILE A 2 2.34 -4.56 -4.09
N ALA A 3 1.33 -5.01 -3.34
CA ALA A 3 1.54 -5.63 -2.04
C ALA A 3 2.16 -7.02 -2.19
N VAL A 4 3.09 -7.36 -1.32
CA VAL A 4 3.72 -8.69 -1.25
C VAL A 4 3.73 -9.20 0.20
N GLU A 5 3.48 -10.49 0.34
CA GLU A 5 3.59 -11.21 1.61
C GLU A 5 4.69 -12.27 1.48
N ASN A 6 5.63 -12.28 2.41
CA ASN A 6 6.74 -13.23 2.41
C ASN A 6 6.50 -14.42 3.34
N ASN A 7 5.62 -14.28 4.31
CA ASN A 7 5.25 -15.36 5.21
C ASN A 7 4.32 -16.35 4.50
N ARG A 8 4.81 -17.54 4.20
CA ARG A 8 4.05 -18.59 3.50
C ARG A 8 2.82 -19.07 4.27
N SER A 9 2.81 -18.90 5.58
CA SER A 9 1.69 -19.29 6.45
C SER A 9 0.61 -18.20 6.55
N ASP A 10 0.87 -16.99 6.02
CA ASP A 10 -0.14 -15.92 6.00
C ASP A 10 -1.23 -16.21 4.96
N LYS A 11 -2.48 -15.95 5.35
CA LYS A 11 -3.66 -16.18 4.49
C LYS A 11 -3.59 -15.41 3.15
N ASN A 12 -2.89 -14.27 3.12
CA ASN A 12 -2.76 -13.44 1.92
C ASN A 12 -1.64 -13.92 0.98
N TYR A 13 -0.75 -14.82 1.43
CA TYR A 13 0.45 -15.20 0.67
C TYR A 13 0.15 -15.69 -0.74
N LYS A 14 -0.78 -16.64 -0.87
CA LYS A 14 -1.09 -17.27 -2.18
C LYS A 14 -1.65 -16.25 -3.17
N ALA A 15 -2.63 -15.46 -2.76
CA ALA A 15 -3.26 -14.44 -3.59
C ALA A 15 -2.28 -13.36 -4.03
N LEU A 16 -1.47 -12.82 -3.10
CA LEU A 16 -0.48 -11.77 -3.42
C LEU A 16 0.66 -12.30 -4.31
N LYS A 17 1.06 -13.55 -4.14
CA LYS A 17 2.04 -14.19 -5.02
C LYS A 17 1.51 -14.35 -6.43
N GLU A 18 0.25 -14.76 -6.60
CA GLU A 18 -0.37 -14.89 -7.93
C GLU A 18 -0.55 -13.53 -8.59
N ASN A 19 -1.00 -12.50 -7.86
CA ASN A 19 -1.07 -11.13 -8.36
C ASN A 19 0.30 -10.63 -8.86
N LEU A 20 1.37 -10.88 -8.12
CA LEU A 20 2.72 -10.52 -8.55
C LEU A 20 3.13 -11.25 -9.83
N LYS A 21 2.79 -12.54 -9.97
CA LYS A 21 3.07 -13.34 -11.16
C LYS A 21 2.33 -12.79 -12.38
N ILE A 22 1.05 -12.43 -12.24
CA ILE A 22 0.25 -11.84 -13.31
C ILE A 22 0.88 -10.50 -13.73
N LEU A 23 1.12 -9.58 -12.80
CA LEU A 23 1.69 -8.27 -13.11
C LEU A 23 3.09 -8.35 -13.73
N SER A 24 3.90 -9.35 -13.34
CA SER A 24 5.24 -9.53 -13.92
C SER A 24 5.22 -9.88 -15.41
N LYS A 25 4.07 -10.34 -15.93
CA LYS A 25 3.84 -10.68 -17.33
C LYS A 25 2.99 -9.64 -18.07
N SER A 26 2.51 -8.62 -17.38
CA SER A 26 1.65 -7.57 -17.94
C SER A 26 2.46 -6.44 -18.58
N TYR A 27 1.84 -5.79 -19.53
CA TYR A 27 2.38 -4.64 -20.28
C TYR A 27 1.42 -3.47 -20.14
N ASP A 28 1.93 -2.25 -20.35
CA ASP A 28 1.10 -1.05 -20.44
C ASP A 28 0.46 -0.94 -21.86
N GLU A 29 -0.32 0.12 -22.07
CA GLU A 29 -1.03 0.39 -23.34
C GLU A 29 -0.09 0.60 -24.53
N ASN A 30 1.20 0.88 -24.28
CA ASN A 30 2.23 1.04 -25.29
C ASN A 30 3.05 -0.24 -25.53
N GLY A 31 2.64 -1.37 -24.93
CA GLY A 31 3.37 -2.63 -25.03
C GLY A 31 4.66 -2.68 -24.21
N LYS A 32 4.88 -1.73 -23.29
CA LYS A 32 6.05 -1.68 -22.41
C LYS A 32 5.82 -2.46 -21.14
N LYS A 33 6.82 -3.25 -20.74
CA LYS A 33 6.75 -4.04 -19.50
C LYS A 33 6.62 -3.15 -18.26
N LEU A 34 5.69 -3.49 -17.37
CA LEU A 34 5.44 -2.74 -16.15
C LEU A 34 6.65 -2.76 -15.19
N LYS A 35 7.00 -1.59 -14.67
CA LYS A 35 7.96 -1.48 -13.56
C LYS A 35 7.26 -1.76 -12.24
N ILE A 36 7.56 -2.90 -11.62
CA ILE A 36 6.91 -3.35 -10.40
C ILE A 36 7.69 -2.90 -9.17
N ILE A 37 7.03 -2.20 -8.26
CA ILE A 37 7.55 -1.80 -6.95
C ILE A 37 6.82 -2.61 -5.90
N LYS A 38 7.56 -3.46 -5.19
CA LYS A 38 7.01 -4.34 -4.16
C LYS A 38 6.93 -3.60 -2.83
N ILE A 39 5.75 -3.61 -2.22
CA ILE A 39 5.48 -3.06 -0.88
C ILE A 39 5.14 -4.22 0.04
N PRO A 40 5.87 -4.45 1.14
CA PRO A 40 5.52 -5.52 2.07
C PRO A 40 4.15 -5.25 2.69
N MET A 41 3.44 -6.32 3.03
CA MET A 41 2.26 -6.20 3.89
C MET A 41 2.71 -5.76 5.30
N PRO A 42 1.87 -5.00 6.03
CA PRO A 42 2.09 -4.81 7.46
C PRO A 42 1.93 -6.14 8.21
N SER A 43 2.60 -6.27 9.34
CA SER A 43 2.27 -7.34 10.31
C SER A 43 0.76 -7.31 10.57
N PRO A 44 0.10 -8.47 10.82
CA PRO A 44 -1.35 -8.52 11.00
C PRO A 44 -1.83 -7.54 12.07
N VAL A 45 -2.67 -6.59 11.67
CA VAL A 45 -3.38 -5.69 12.59
C VAL A 45 -4.66 -6.38 13.01
N VAL A 46 -4.84 -6.57 14.32
CA VAL A 46 -5.99 -7.29 14.89
C VAL A 46 -6.68 -6.38 15.90
N ILE A 47 -7.97 -6.18 15.73
CA ILE A 47 -8.85 -5.42 16.62
C ILE A 47 -10.01 -6.33 17.02
N ASP A 48 -10.28 -6.45 18.31
CA ASP A 48 -11.34 -7.31 18.86
C ASP A 48 -11.37 -8.72 18.22
N LYS A 49 -10.19 -9.37 18.20
CA LYS A 49 -9.98 -10.70 17.60
C LYS A 49 -10.20 -10.77 16.07
N THR A 50 -10.50 -9.66 15.42
CA THR A 50 -10.71 -9.58 13.98
C THR A 50 -9.47 -9.00 13.30
N ARG A 51 -8.90 -9.72 12.33
CA ARG A 51 -7.84 -9.17 11.50
C ARG A 51 -8.44 -8.18 10.50
N VAL A 52 -8.07 -6.91 10.61
CA VAL A 52 -8.50 -5.84 9.72
C VAL A 52 -7.64 -5.77 8.46
N PRO A 53 -8.16 -5.24 7.33
CA PRO A 53 -7.48 -5.25 6.02
C PRO A 53 -6.45 -4.13 5.87
N ALA A 54 -5.50 -4.05 6.82
CA ALA A 54 -4.43 -3.06 6.79
C ALA A 54 -3.54 -3.24 5.55
N SER A 55 -3.34 -2.16 4.80
CA SER A 55 -2.49 -2.15 3.61
C SER A 55 -1.91 -0.77 3.34
N TYR A 56 -0.60 -0.70 3.12
CA TYR A 56 0.06 0.54 2.69
C TYR A 56 -0.34 1.00 1.29
N LEU A 57 -0.96 0.13 0.48
CA LEU A 57 -1.48 0.51 -0.84
C LEU A 57 -2.76 1.33 -0.77
N ASN A 58 -3.31 1.53 0.42
CA ASN A 58 -4.42 2.45 0.66
C ASN A 58 -3.89 3.89 0.91
N PHE A 59 -2.88 4.29 0.14
CA PHE A 59 -2.27 5.63 0.16
C PHE A 59 -2.98 6.58 -0.80
N PHE A 60 -2.83 7.89 -0.58
CA PHE A 60 -3.41 8.94 -1.43
C PHE A 60 -2.31 9.83 -2.02
N ILE A 61 -2.43 10.15 -3.30
CA ILE A 61 -1.52 11.06 -4.00
C ILE A 61 -2.25 12.38 -4.24
N SER A 62 -1.73 13.44 -3.65
CA SER A 62 -2.13 14.82 -3.95
C SER A 62 -1.11 15.50 -4.86
N ASN A 63 -1.32 16.80 -5.16
CA ASN A 63 -0.42 17.56 -6.01
C ASN A 63 1.02 17.62 -5.46
N LYS A 64 1.18 17.84 -4.15
CA LYS A 64 2.48 18.05 -3.49
C LYS A 64 2.87 16.95 -2.51
N THR A 65 1.92 16.12 -2.08
CA THR A 65 2.14 15.14 -1.03
C THR A 65 1.68 13.75 -1.44
N VAL A 66 2.22 12.74 -0.73
CA VAL A 66 1.72 11.37 -0.73
C VAL A 66 1.43 11.01 0.72
N LEU A 67 0.17 10.75 1.04
CA LEU A 67 -0.26 10.34 2.37
C LEU A 67 -0.23 8.81 2.45
N VAL A 68 0.62 8.28 3.30
CA VAL A 68 0.82 6.84 3.44
C VAL A 68 0.27 6.38 4.79
N PRO A 69 -0.69 5.43 4.81
CA PRO A 69 -1.17 4.89 6.06
C PRO A 69 -0.06 4.11 6.77
N VAL A 70 0.06 4.29 8.07
CA VAL A 70 0.92 3.50 8.95
C VAL A 70 0.07 2.90 10.08
N PHE A 71 0.55 1.82 10.69
CA PHE A 71 -0.25 1.00 11.61
C PHE A 71 0.50 0.68 12.90
N ASN A 72 1.56 1.44 13.23
CA ASN A 72 2.44 1.23 14.39
C ASN A 72 3.10 -0.16 14.41
N VAL A 73 3.47 -0.66 13.25
CA VAL A 73 4.15 -1.94 13.06
C VAL A 73 5.58 -1.75 12.53
N LYS A 74 6.41 -2.77 12.68
CA LYS A 74 7.86 -2.70 12.32
C LYS A 74 8.11 -2.40 10.83
N GLU A 75 7.19 -2.75 9.95
CA GLU A 75 7.30 -2.55 8.50
C GLU A 75 7.14 -1.09 8.08
N ASP A 76 6.48 -0.23 8.90
CA ASP A 76 6.16 1.16 8.57
C ASP A 76 7.39 1.95 8.11
N LYS A 77 8.48 1.88 8.88
CA LYS A 77 9.74 2.60 8.57
C LYS A 77 10.32 2.18 7.22
N LYS A 78 10.29 0.89 6.91
CA LYS A 78 10.80 0.35 5.64
C LYS A 78 9.94 0.82 4.48
N VAL A 79 8.63 0.79 4.64
CA VAL A 79 7.68 1.21 3.61
C VAL A 79 7.82 2.70 3.30
N LEU A 80 7.89 3.55 4.31
CA LEU A 80 8.09 5.00 4.11
C LEU A 80 9.39 5.30 3.34
N LYS A 81 10.48 4.55 3.59
CA LYS A 81 11.71 4.68 2.80
C LYS A 81 11.49 4.32 1.33
N ILE A 82 10.69 3.28 1.04
CA ILE A 82 10.35 2.91 -0.33
C ILE A 82 9.55 4.02 -0.99
N PHE A 83 8.52 4.54 -0.34
CA PHE A 83 7.70 5.63 -0.89
C PHE A 83 8.55 6.88 -1.19
N ARG A 84 9.40 7.34 -0.27
CA ARG A 84 10.30 8.48 -0.47
C ARG A 84 11.26 8.28 -1.64
N LYS A 85 11.73 7.06 -1.87
CA LYS A 85 12.60 6.74 -3.02
C LYS A 85 11.88 6.90 -4.37
N PHE A 86 10.59 6.63 -4.43
CA PHE A 86 9.83 6.65 -5.69
C PHE A 86 9.04 7.94 -5.91
N PHE A 87 8.67 8.66 -4.86
CA PHE A 87 7.95 9.93 -4.94
C PHE A 87 8.86 11.13 -4.65
N THR A 88 9.96 11.25 -5.40
CA THR A 88 11.02 12.26 -5.17
C THR A 88 10.55 13.72 -5.33
N LYS A 89 9.45 13.96 -6.04
CA LYS A 89 8.86 15.30 -6.27
C LYS A 89 7.67 15.59 -5.36
N ARG A 90 7.41 14.73 -4.38
CA ARG A 90 6.31 14.88 -3.43
C ARG A 90 6.78 14.59 -2.02
N GLU A 91 6.27 15.33 -1.07
CA GLU A 91 6.49 15.03 0.34
C GLU A 91 5.71 13.76 0.73
N VAL A 92 6.39 12.80 1.35
CA VAL A 92 5.78 11.57 1.84
C VAL A 92 5.46 11.73 3.33
N ILE A 93 4.17 11.79 3.64
CA ILE A 93 3.65 12.00 4.98
C ILE A 93 3.05 10.69 5.48
N ALA A 94 3.51 10.25 6.65
CA ALA A 94 2.91 9.11 7.34
C ALA A 94 1.66 9.57 8.10
N ILE A 95 0.57 8.84 7.95
CA ILE A 95 -0.67 9.06 8.70
C ILE A 95 -0.97 7.81 9.51
N ASP A 96 -1.04 7.94 10.83
CA ASP A 96 -1.45 6.84 11.69
C ASP A 96 -2.93 6.49 11.41
N CYS A 97 -3.13 5.27 10.97
CA CYS A 97 -4.44 4.72 10.63
C CYS A 97 -4.84 3.56 11.55
N SER A 98 -4.20 3.43 12.71
CA SER A 98 -4.48 2.35 13.66
C SER A 98 -5.95 2.32 14.12
N ASP A 99 -6.56 3.48 14.31
CA ASP A 99 -7.98 3.60 14.66
C ASP A 99 -8.85 3.62 13.40
N LEU A 100 -8.41 4.31 12.34
CA LEU A 100 -9.16 4.45 11.11
C LEU A 100 -9.44 3.10 10.45
N ILE A 101 -8.49 2.18 10.50
CA ILE A 101 -8.59 0.86 9.86
C ILE A 101 -9.72 -0.02 10.43
N TRP A 102 -10.26 0.35 11.58
CA TRP A 102 -11.45 -0.29 12.17
C TRP A 102 -12.67 -0.22 11.25
N GLY A 103 -12.78 0.85 10.43
CA GLY A 103 -13.78 0.98 9.37
C GLY A 103 -13.49 0.17 8.10
N PHE A 104 -12.53 -0.77 8.11
CA PHE A 104 -12.12 -1.63 6.98
C PHE A 104 -11.53 -0.88 5.78
N GLY A 105 -11.14 0.39 5.96
CA GLY A 105 -10.44 1.21 4.98
C GLY A 105 -9.41 2.13 5.63
N ALA A 106 -8.59 2.79 4.83
CA ALA A 106 -7.65 3.79 5.29
C ALA A 106 -7.75 5.06 4.42
N ILE A 107 -6.67 5.75 4.16
CA ILE A 107 -6.67 7.09 3.57
C ILE A 107 -7.36 7.14 2.21
N HIS A 108 -6.99 6.25 1.27
CA HIS A 108 -7.58 6.27 -0.07
C HIS A 108 -9.08 6.05 -0.05
N CYS A 109 -9.57 5.15 0.81
CA CYS A 109 -11.00 4.84 0.93
C CYS A 109 -11.84 6.02 1.43
N MET A 110 -11.21 7.01 2.08
CA MET A 110 -11.87 8.21 2.61
C MET A 110 -11.66 9.46 1.75
N THR A 111 -10.96 9.33 0.61
CA THR A 111 -10.60 10.47 -0.24
C THR A 111 -11.21 10.32 -1.62
N GLN A 112 -11.45 11.45 -2.25
CA GLN A 112 -11.90 11.56 -3.63
C GLN A 112 -11.04 12.60 -4.35
N GLN A 113 -10.58 12.27 -5.55
CA GLN A 113 -9.88 13.21 -6.41
C GLN A 113 -10.87 14.18 -7.05
N GLU A 114 -10.54 15.46 -6.99
CA GLU A 114 -11.23 16.51 -7.74
C GLU A 114 -10.21 17.12 -8.73
N PRO A 115 -10.21 16.65 -10.00
CA PRO A 115 -9.30 17.18 -11.00
C PRO A 115 -9.61 18.65 -11.29
N LYS A 116 -8.56 19.48 -11.34
CA LYS A 116 -8.70 20.87 -11.80
C LYS A 116 -8.94 20.86 -13.31
N ILE A 117 -10.02 21.51 -13.71
CA ILE A 117 -10.37 21.79 -15.11
C ILE A 117 -9.53 22.93 -15.63
#